data_634280408090bbc3154133d09c5ec82e
#
_entry.id   634280408090bbc3154133d09c5ec82e
#
_cell.length_a   1.000
_cell.length_b   1.000
_cell.length_c   1.000
_cell.angle_alpha   90.00
_cell.angle_beta   90.00
_cell.angle_gamma   90.00
#
_symmetry.space_group_name_H-M   'P 1'
#
loop_
_entity.id
_entity.type
_entity.pdbx_description
1 polymer ?
#
loop_
_entity_poly.entity_id
_entity_poly.type
_entity_poly.pdbx_seq_one_letter_code
_entity_poly.pdbx_strand_id
1 'polypeptide(L)'
;MTTGAPVEDKQRHIILDALRGFALLGICLANYPEFSLYSFLENYPKELFPTAGIDKITQWFLYIFIDGKFYTIFSILFGIGFSIILENNRKRGANGKVIFYRRMIFLFLIGLAHLILIWSGDILMLYALVGMLLPLFLNCKDRTLLIWASTFLAIPVLIDYICQFTGVYLSSKLVEWQWLLCDRFGITEENFAYWLRDAHTYSDMGKFLLMGAVERMQEFVDGNRYFKVLGLFLIGFWIGRNRFFTDLESSGGILRKIAVYGLSIGLPLSAIYAWSAMDSKPFGFGTHSLFYFISVYITSFGYIACFCLLYLKYRKAKFWQLMAYPGRMALTNYIGQSCIGVFIFYGVGLGMGADTGLIYGELIAITVFVFQIGFSSGWLQYFRFGPLEWIWRCLTYLKVFPLMRFHEKS
;
A
#
# COMPACT_ATOMS: atom_id res chain seq x y z
N MET A 1 14.08 -25.70 -22.32
CA MET A 1 13.51 -25.09 -21.10
C MET A 1 12.28 -24.30 -21.52
N THR A 2 11.10 -24.69 -21.06
CA THR A 2 9.85 -23.98 -21.34
C THR A 2 9.91 -22.59 -20.69
N THR A 3 9.77 -21.53 -21.50
CA THR A 3 9.84 -20.15 -21.04
C THR A 3 8.52 -19.75 -20.38
N GLY A 4 8.58 -19.34 -19.12
CA GLY A 4 7.43 -18.75 -18.44
C GLY A 4 6.93 -17.51 -19.18
N ALA A 5 5.66 -17.18 -19.04
CA ALA A 5 5.05 -15.99 -19.64
C ALA A 5 4.02 -15.35 -18.70
N PRO A 6 3.78 -14.03 -18.84
CA PRO A 6 2.76 -13.34 -18.06
C PRO A 6 1.33 -13.81 -18.38
N VAL A 7 0.39 -13.48 -17.48
CA VAL A 7 -1.05 -13.77 -17.66
C VAL A 7 -1.56 -13.05 -18.90
N GLU A 8 -2.24 -13.77 -19.77
CA GLU A 8 -2.88 -13.22 -20.96
C GLU A 8 -4.14 -12.42 -20.61
N ASP A 9 -4.49 -11.41 -21.42
CA ASP A 9 -5.65 -10.54 -21.17
C ASP A 9 -6.97 -11.34 -21.05
N LYS A 10 -7.13 -12.43 -21.80
CA LYS A 10 -8.31 -13.33 -21.73
C LYS A 10 -8.45 -14.09 -20.40
N GLN A 11 -7.38 -14.20 -19.61
CA GLN A 11 -7.34 -14.92 -18.33
C GLN A 11 -7.42 -13.96 -17.13
N ARG A 12 -7.65 -12.67 -17.36
CA ARG A 12 -7.70 -11.66 -16.30
C ARG A 12 -9.07 -11.56 -15.67
N HIS A 13 -9.07 -11.41 -14.36
CA HIS A 13 -10.27 -11.18 -13.58
C HIS A 13 -10.43 -9.66 -13.33
N ILE A 14 -11.40 -9.03 -14.01
CA ILE A 14 -11.67 -7.57 -13.89
C ILE A 14 -11.85 -7.17 -12.43
N ILE A 15 -12.50 -8.00 -11.62
CA ILE A 15 -12.74 -7.72 -10.21
C ILE A 15 -11.44 -7.53 -9.41
N LEU A 16 -10.39 -8.34 -9.67
CA LEU A 16 -9.12 -8.20 -8.97
C LEU A 16 -8.37 -6.94 -9.40
N ASP A 17 -8.43 -6.60 -10.68
CA ASP A 17 -7.80 -5.37 -11.17
C ASP A 17 -8.58 -4.13 -10.67
N ALA A 18 -9.93 -4.17 -10.65
CA ALA A 18 -10.74 -3.10 -10.11
C ALA A 18 -10.55 -2.91 -8.59
N LEU A 19 -10.47 -4.01 -7.83
CA LEU A 19 -10.18 -3.94 -6.39
C LEU A 19 -8.76 -3.40 -6.11
N ARG A 20 -7.79 -3.70 -7.00
CA ARG A 20 -6.45 -3.13 -6.92
C ARG A 20 -6.44 -1.64 -7.19
N GLY A 21 -7.23 -1.16 -8.18
CA GLY A 21 -7.42 0.27 -8.44
C GLY A 21 -8.10 0.98 -7.28
N PHE A 22 -9.12 0.38 -6.68
CA PHE A 22 -9.77 0.89 -5.48
C PHE A 22 -8.78 0.96 -4.29
N ALA A 23 -7.97 -0.07 -4.09
CA ALA A 23 -6.95 -0.05 -3.06
C ALA A 23 -5.91 1.05 -3.31
N LEU A 24 -5.53 1.30 -4.56
CA LEU A 24 -4.59 2.35 -4.94
C LEU A 24 -5.14 3.76 -4.67
N LEU A 25 -6.45 4.00 -4.84
CA LEU A 25 -7.10 5.25 -4.42
C LEU A 25 -6.91 5.49 -2.92
N GLY A 26 -7.23 4.51 -2.09
CA GLY A 26 -7.09 4.67 -0.64
C GLY A 26 -5.64 4.80 -0.19
N ILE A 27 -4.67 4.16 -0.89
CA ILE A 27 -3.24 4.36 -0.65
C ILE A 27 -2.83 5.78 -1.04
N CYS A 28 -3.37 6.33 -2.13
CA CYS A 28 -3.14 7.71 -2.51
C CYS A 28 -3.57 8.67 -1.40
N LEU A 29 -4.79 8.54 -0.90
CA LEU A 29 -5.32 9.35 0.20
C LEU A 29 -4.50 9.17 1.49
N ALA A 30 -4.03 7.96 1.79
CA ALA A 30 -3.20 7.71 2.98
C ALA A 30 -1.80 8.35 2.91
N ASN A 31 -1.24 8.54 1.71
CA ASN A 31 0.12 9.02 1.52
C ASN A 31 0.20 10.55 1.32
N TYR A 32 -0.87 11.20 0.88
CA TYR A 32 -0.84 12.64 0.58
C TYR A 32 -0.65 13.55 1.79
N PRO A 33 -1.11 13.19 3.01
CA PRO A 33 -0.71 13.92 4.21
C PRO A 33 0.81 13.97 4.44
N GLU A 34 1.54 12.92 4.06
CA GLU A 34 3.00 12.86 4.15
C GLU A 34 3.65 13.64 2.99
N PHE A 35 3.15 13.53 1.73
CA PHE A 35 3.65 14.35 0.63
C PHE A 35 3.45 15.85 0.86
N SER A 36 2.29 16.26 1.37
CA SER A 36 2.01 17.66 1.69
C SER A 36 2.77 18.17 2.92
N LEU A 37 3.56 17.32 3.55
CA LEU A 37 4.30 17.58 4.79
C LEU A 37 3.40 17.91 6.00
N TYR A 38 2.07 17.81 5.84
CA TYR A 38 1.12 18.06 6.92
C TYR A 38 1.31 17.10 8.10
N SER A 39 1.69 15.86 7.84
CA SER A 39 1.99 14.87 8.88
C SER A 39 3.19 15.28 9.75
N PHE A 40 4.15 15.99 9.20
CA PHE A 40 5.35 16.45 9.94
C PHE A 40 5.10 17.69 10.81
N LEU A 41 3.91 18.28 10.74
CA LEU A 41 3.54 19.48 11.52
C LEU A 41 2.97 19.13 12.92
N GLU A 42 3.30 17.98 13.51
CA GLU A 42 2.74 17.59 14.82
C GLU A 42 3.05 18.59 15.95
N ASN A 43 4.25 19.16 15.93
CA ASN A 43 4.71 20.15 16.92
C ASN A 43 4.45 21.60 16.49
N TYR A 44 3.74 21.83 15.39
CA TYR A 44 3.45 23.16 14.86
C TYR A 44 1.97 23.50 15.04
N PRO A 45 1.61 24.79 15.17
CA PRO A 45 0.24 25.22 15.43
C PRO A 45 -0.64 25.04 14.18
N LYS A 46 -1.10 23.81 13.94
CA LYS A 46 -2.05 23.47 12.84
C LYS A 46 -3.36 24.29 12.95
N GLU A 47 -3.66 24.80 14.14
CA GLU A 47 -4.81 25.66 14.42
C GLU A 47 -4.74 27.01 13.68
N LEU A 48 -3.54 27.42 13.25
CA LEU A 48 -3.35 28.67 12.48
C LEU A 48 -3.73 28.51 10.99
N PHE A 49 -3.90 27.27 10.49
CA PHE A 49 -4.39 27.11 9.14
C PHE A 49 -5.82 27.62 9.01
N PRO A 50 -6.16 28.36 7.93
CA PRO A 50 -7.54 28.76 7.65
C PRO A 50 -8.51 27.57 7.56
N THR A 51 -7.97 26.38 7.28
CA THR A 51 -8.70 25.11 7.12
C THR A 51 -8.72 24.26 8.38
N ALA A 52 -8.14 24.70 9.51
CA ALA A 52 -7.94 23.89 10.73
C ALA A 52 -9.18 23.09 11.17
N GLY A 53 -10.36 23.72 11.14
CA GLY A 53 -11.61 23.04 11.52
C GLY A 53 -11.97 21.88 10.61
N ILE A 54 -11.87 22.08 9.29
CA ILE A 54 -12.17 21.03 8.30
C ILE A 54 -11.03 20.01 8.22
N ASP A 55 -9.77 20.41 8.46
CA ASP A 55 -8.61 19.52 8.51
C ASP A 55 -8.77 18.49 9.62
N LYS A 56 -9.26 18.89 10.79
CA LYS A 56 -9.56 17.98 11.89
C LYS A 56 -10.64 16.96 11.51
N ILE A 57 -11.70 17.37 10.81
CA ILE A 57 -12.74 16.46 10.30
C ILE A 57 -12.14 15.51 9.25
N THR A 58 -11.30 16.03 8.36
CA THR A 58 -10.61 15.25 7.34
C THR A 58 -9.70 14.20 7.98
N GLN A 59 -8.97 14.55 9.04
CA GLN A 59 -8.10 13.63 9.77
C GLN A 59 -8.91 12.49 10.42
N TRP A 60 -10.06 12.80 11.06
CA TRP A 60 -10.99 11.80 11.55
C TRP A 60 -11.47 10.87 10.43
N PHE A 61 -11.85 11.44 9.28
CA PHE A 61 -12.26 10.66 8.12
C PHE A 61 -11.16 9.70 7.67
N LEU A 62 -9.91 10.17 7.57
CA LEU A 62 -8.78 9.33 7.17
C LEU A 62 -8.57 8.17 8.15
N TYR A 63 -8.57 8.41 9.46
CA TYR A 63 -8.43 7.34 10.44
C TYR A 63 -9.58 6.33 10.40
N ILE A 64 -10.83 6.79 10.28
CA ILE A 64 -12.00 5.90 10.28
C ILE A 64 -12.07 5.07 9.00
N PHE A 65 -11.85 5.68 7.84
CA PHE A 65 -12.17 5.04 6.56
C PHE A 65 -10.96 4.60 5.74
N ILE A 66 -9.78 5.19 5.93
CA ILE A 66 -8.64 5.00 5.04
C ILE A 66 -7.49 4.28 5.73
N ASP A 67 -7.01 4.78 6.85
CA ASP A 67 -5.77 4.32 7.48
C ASP A 67 -5.75 2.82 7.75
N GLY A 68 -4.71 2.17 7.29
CA GLY A 68 -4.50 0.73 7.40
C GLY A 68 -5.38 -0.16 6.50
N LYS A 69 -6.59 0.29 6.10
CA LYS A 69 -7.58 -0.54 5.41
C LYS A 69 -7.14 -0.87 3.98
N PHE A 70 -6.71 0.12 3.23
CA PHE A 70 -6.36 -0.03 1.82
C PHE A 70 -5.01 -0.72 1.61
N TYR A 71 -4.06 -0.45 2.47
CA TYR A 71 -2.83 -1.22 2.59
C TYR A 71 -3.12 -2.71 2.86
N THR A 72 -4.08 -3.02 3.74
CA THR A 72 -4.54 -4.39 4.03
C THR A 72 -5.10 -5.06 2.77
N ILE A 73 -6.00 -4.38 2.04
CA ILE A 73 -6.58 -4.87 0.78
C ILE A 73 -5.47 -5.14 -0.25
N PHE A 74 -4.54 -4.20 -0.40
CA PHE A 74 -3.45 -4.33 -1.38
C PHE A 74 -2.50 -5.48 -1.02
N SER A 75 -2.23 -5.70 0.26
CA SER A 75 -1.43 -6.84 0.75
C SER A 75 -2.10 -8.19 0.45
N ILE A 76 -3.41 -8.30 0.68
CA ILE A 76 -4.17 -9.52 0.33
C ILE A 76 -4.11 -9.77 -1.17
N LEU A 77 -4.28 -8.74 -2.00
CA LEU A 77 -4.19 -8.84 -3.47
C LEU A 77 -2.79 -9.28 -3.95
N PHE A 78 -1.74 -8.89 -3.23
CA PHE A 78 -0.38 -9.35 -3.52
C PHE A 78 -0.24 -10.86 -3.29
N GLY A 79 -0.77 -11.38 -2.18
CA GLY A 79 -0.81 -12.83 -1.89
C GLY A 79 -1.63 -13.62 -2.92
N ILE A 80 -2.78 -13.08 -3.38
CA ILE A 80 -3.55 -13.67 -4.49
C ILE A 80 -2.69 -13.70 -5.76
N GLY A 81 -1.99 -12.60 -6.05
CA GLY A 81 -1.09 -12.50 -7.20
C GLY A 81 0.04 -13.55 -7.19
N PHE A 82 0.59 -13.85 -6.00
CA PHE A 82 1.56 -14.92 -5.81
C PHE A 82 1.00 -16.28 -6.25
N SER A 83 -0.19 -16.65 -5.79
CA SER A 83 -0.87 -17.90 -6.18
C SER A 83 -1.07 -17.98 -7.71
N ILE A 84 -1.55 -16.90 -8.33
CA ILE A 84 -1.80 -16.83 -9.77
C ILE A 84 -0.49 -17.02 -10.56
N ILE A 85 0.60 -16.37 -10.13
CA ILE A 85 1.92 -16.50 -10.79
C ILE A 85 2.40 -17.95 -10.75
N LEU A 86 2.31 -18.60 -9.59
CA LEU A 86 2.73 -19.99 -9.43
C LEU A 86 1.93 -20.94 -10.33
N GLU A 87 0.61 -20.80 -10.31
CA GLU A 87 -0.28 -21.66 -11.08
C GLU A 87 -0.07 -21.53 -12.59
N ASN A 88 0.02 -20.28 -13.07
CA ASN A 88 0.20 -20.03 -14.50
C ASN A 88 1.54 -20.55 -15.01
N ASN A 89 2.61 -20.39 -14.24
CA ASN A 89 3.93 -20.90 -14.64
C ASN A 89 3.99 -22.43 -14.54
N ARG A 90 3.32 -23.05 -13.55
CA ARG A 90 3.19 -24.51 -13.46
C ARG A 90 2.48 -25.09 -14.67
N LYS A 91 1.36 -24.49 -15.12
CA LYS A 91 0.62 -24.91 -16.32
C LYS A 91 1.48 -24.86 -17.59
N ARG A 92 2.48 -23.99 -17.63
CA ARG A 92 3.43 -23.82 -18.74
C ARG A 92 4.70 -24.62 -18.58
N GLY A 93 4.80 -25.48 -17.55
CA GLY A 93 5.99 -26.29 -17.27
C GLY A 93 7.21 -25.49 -16.82
N ALA A 94 7.03 -24.20 -16.42
CA ALA A 94 8.10 -23.36 -15.94
C ALA A 94 8.21 -23.38 -14.41
N ASN A 95 9.41 -23.13 -13.88
CA ASN A 95 9.61 -23.06 -12.43
C ASN A 95 9.07 -21.75 -11.85
N GLY A 96 7.83 -21.79 -11.35
CA GLY A 96 7.13 -20.64 -10.79
C GLY A 96 7.85 -20.00 -9.60
N LYS A 97 8.58 -20.80 -8.78
CA LYS A 97 9.33 -20.27 -7.63
C LYS A 97 10.49 -19.37 -8.09
N VAL A 98 11.28 -19.82 -9.06
CA VAL A 98 12.42 -19.03 -9.58
C VAL A 98 11.93 -17.73 -10.21
N ILE A 99 10.83 -17.78 -10.98
CA ILE A 99 10.22 -16.59 -11.58
C ILE A 99 9.73 -15.64 -10.49
N PHE A 100 9.12 -16.18 -9.44
CA PHE A 100 8.65 -15.35 -8.33
C PHE A 100 9.80 -14.69 -7.56
N TYR A 101 10.89 -15.41 -7.24
CA TYR A 101 12.06 -14.81 -6.59
C TYR A 101 12.69 -13.71 -7.43
N ARG A 102 12.86 -13.91 -8.75
CA ARG A 102 13.32 -12.84 -9.65
C ARG A 102 12.40 -11.62 -9.59
N ARG A 103 11.09 -11.86 -9.59
CA ARG A 103 10.09 -10.80 -9.48
C ARG A 103 10.27 -10.00 -8.19
N MET A 104 10.55 -10.66 -7.07
CA MET A 104 10.79 -10.01 -5.78
C MET A 104 12.11 -9.24 -5.77
N ILE A 105 13.19 -9.82 -6.31
CA ILE A 105 14.49 -9.13 -6.40
C ILE A 105 14.36 -7.81 -7.17
N PHE A 106 13.72 -7.83 -8.34
CA PHE A 106 13.53 -6.60 -9.11
C PHE A 106 12.55 -5.63 -8.44
N LEU A 107 11.53 -6.13 -7.73
CA LEU A 107 10.67 -5.27 -6.94
C LEU A 107 11.42 -4.61 -5.79
N PHE A 108 12.33 -5.34 -5.15
CA PHE A 108 13.22 -4.81 -4.11
C PHE A 108 14.10 -3.68 -4.66
N LEU A 109 14.72 -3.88 -5.82
CA LEU A 109 15.55 -2.84 -6.44
C LEU A 109 14.75 -1.60 -6.86
N ILE A 110 13.53 -1.80 -7.37
CA ILE A 110 12.62 -0.69 -7.69
C ILE A 110 12.21 0.05 -6.40
N GLY A 111 11.83 -0.69 -5.34
CA GLY A 111 11.46 -0.10 -4.06
C GLY A 111 12.62 0.64 -3.39
N LEU A 112 13.84 0.07 -3.44
CA LEU A 112 15.04 0.71 -2.92
C LEU A 112 15.34 2.03 -3.69
N ALA A 113 15.27 1.99 -5.02
CA ALA A 113 15.42 3.20 -5.84
C ALA A 113 14.35 4.25 -5.52
N HIS A 114 13.09 3.84 -5.35
CA HIS A 114 11.99 4.71 -4.97
C HIS A 114 12.22 5.33 -3.59
N LEU A 115 12.63 4.54 -2.59
CA LEU A 115 12.92 4.95 -1.22
C LEU A 115 13.99 6.04 -1.13
N ILE A 116 15.11 5.84 -1.84
CA ILE A 116 16.29 6.72 -1.69
C ILE A 116 16.37 7.84 -2.73
N LEU A 117 15.61 7.74 -3.85
CA LEU A 117 15.68 8.72 -4.94
C LEU A 117 14.41 9.54 -5.11
N ILE A 118 13.26 9.09 -4.62
CA ILE A 118 11.98 9.76 -4.88
C ILE A 118 11.28 10.13 -3.58
N TRP A 119 11.01 9.12 -2.72
CA TRP A 119 10.22 9.33 -1.51
C TRP A 119 10.48 8.25 -0.46
N SER A 120 10.79 8.69 0.76
CA SER A 120 11.11 7.80 1.89
C SER A 120 9.91 6.95 2.36
N GLY A 121 8.67 7.29 2.00
CA GLY A 121 7.47 6.54 2.34
C GLY A 121 7.24 5.21 1.59
N ASP A 122 8.30 4.59 1.03
CA ASP A 122 8.20 3.35 0.25
C ASP A 122 7.66 2.16 1.03
N ILE A 123 6.87 1.32 0.37
CA ILE A 123 6.40 0.02 0.86
C ILE A 123 6.81 -1.14 -0.06
N LEU A 124 7.26 -0.87 -1.29
CA LEU A 124 7.58 -1.90 -2.28
C LEU A 124 8.76 -2.75 -1.83
N MET A 125 9.75 -2.11 -1.20
CA MET A 125 10.92 -2.81 -0.64
C MET A 125 10.49 -3.80 0.44
N LEU A 126 9.63 -3.40 1.37
CA LEU A 126 9.08 -4.30 2.40
C LEU A 126 8.30 -5.45 1.77
N TYR A 127 7.43 -5.15 0.78
CA TYR A 127 6.65 -6.18 0.07
C TYR A 127 7.54 -7.18 -0.64
N ALA A 128 8.64 -6.73 -1.22
CA ALA A 128 9.59 -7.62 -1.86
C ALA A 128 10.29 -8.55 -0.86
N LEU A 129 10.82 -8.00 0.24
CA LEU A 129 11.51 -8.76 1.29
C LEU A 129 10.58 -9.79 1.95
N VAL A 130 9.39 -9.36 2.38
CA VAL A 130 8.41 -10.25 3.00
C VAL A 130 7.85 -11.24 1.98
N GLY A 131 7.66 -10.81 0.73
CA GLY A 131 7.22 -11.66 -0.36
C GLY A 131 8.16 -12.84 -0.61
N MET A 132 9.48 -12.66 -0.44
CA MET A 132 10.46 -13.76 -0.56
C MET A 132 10.22 -14.89 0.44
N LEU A 133 9.47 -14.66 1.52
CA LEU A 133 9.13 -15.70 2.50
C LEU A 133 7.93 -16.56 2.07
N LEU A 134 7.07 -16.08 1.16
CA LEU A 134 5.86 -16.80 0.74
C LEU A 134 6.11 -18.23 0.22
N PRO A 135 7.18 -18.51 -0.56
CA PRO A 135 7.47 -19.86 -1.03
C PRO A 135 7.71 -20.90 0.08
N LEU A 136 8.04 -20.47 1.31
CA LEU A 136 8.17 -21.37 2.46
C LEU A 136 6.84 -22.03 2.85
N PHE A 137 5.72 -21.37 2.56
CA PHE A 137 4.37 -21.80 2.93
C PHE A 137 3.64 -22.60 1.84
N LEU A 138 4.30 -22.91 0.71
CA LEU A 138 3.66 -23.58 -0.44
C LEU A 138 3.06 -24.95 -0.09
N ASN A 139 3.74 -25.71 0.73
CA ASN A 139 3.34 -27.06 1.11
C ASN A 139 2.47 -27.11 2.37
N CYS A 140 2.18 -25.95 2.99
CA CYS A 140 1.32 -25.89 4.15
C CYS A 140 -0.14 -26.23 3.79
N LYS A 141 -0.81 -26.97 4.68
CA LYS A 141 -2.26 -27.18 4.59
C LYS A 141 -3.00 -25.86 4.84
N ASP A 142 -4.22 -25.73 4.32
CA ASP A 142 -5.02 -24.51 4.47
C ASP A 142 -5.20 -24.06 5.93
N ARG A 143 -5.51 -25.01 6.81
CA ARG A 143 -5.62 -24.73 8.26
C ARG A 143 -4.33 -24.17 8.86
N THR A 144 -3.19 -24.80 8.53
CA THR A 144 -1.86 -24.36 8.99
C THR A 144 -1.54 -22.97 8.46
N LEU A 145 -1.86 -22.71 7.19
CA LEU A 145 -1.66 -21.40 6.57
C LEU A 145 -2.44 -20.29 7.26
N LEU A 146 -3.72 -20.56 7.58
CA LEU A 146 -4.56 -19.61 8.30
C LEU A 146 -4.13 -19.41 9.75
N ILE A 147 -3.64 -20.47 10.44
CA ILE A 147 -3.06 -20.33 11.78
C ILE A 147 -1.84 -19.41 11.74
N TRP A 148 -0.89 -19.63 10.82
CA TRP A 148 0.26 -18.74 10.68
C TRP A 148 -0.14 -17.30 10.35
N ALA A 149 -1.10 -17.12 9.44
CA ALA A 149 -1.61 -15.80 9.10
C ALA A 149 -2.18 -15.07 10.32
N SER A 150 -3.04 -15.73 11.10
CA SER A 150 -3.63 -15.17 12.32
C SER A 150 -2.58 -14.88 13.37
N THR A 151 -1.60 -15.78 13.56
CA THR A 151 -0.49 -15.59 14.49
C THR A 151 0.33 -14.35 14.12
N PHE A 152 0.74 -14.21 12.83
CA PHE A 152 1.50 -13.05 12.38
C PHE A 152 0.71 -11.74 12.50
N LEU A 153 -0.60 -11.75 12.36
CA LEU A 153 -1.42 -10.56 12.57
C LEU A 153 -1.58 -10.21 14.05
N ALA A 154 -1.56 -11.19 14.96
CA ALA A 154 -1.73 -10.98 16.39
C ALA A 154 -0.42 -10.63 17.12
N ILE A 155 0.73 -11.17 16.68
CA ILE A 155 2.05 -10.93 17.29
C ILE A 155 2.36 -9.44 17.49
N PRO A 156 2.09 -8.52 16.54
CA PRO A 156 2.33 -7.10 16.73
C PRO A 156 1.71 -6.53 18.01
N VAL A 157 0.49 -6.92 18.32
CA VAL A 157 -0.19 -6.45 19.54
C VAL A 157 0.57 -6.87 20.80
N LEU A 158 1.04 -8.13 20.84
CA LEU A 158 1.84 -8.63 21.97
C LEU A 158 3.18 -7.89 22.09
N ILE A 159 3.88 -7.67 20.98
CA ILE A 159 5.14 -6.91 20.96
C ILE A 159 4.90 -5.51 21.49
N ASP A 160 3.85 -4.83 21.03
CA ASP A 160 3.54 -3.46 21.41
C ASP A 160 3.21 -3.33 22.91
N TYR A 161 2.52 -4.34 23.49
CA TYR A 161 2.32 -4.40 24.94
C TYR A 161 3.65 -4.64 25.69
N ILE A 162 4.49 -5.56 25.20
CA ILE A 162 5.81 -5.81 25.81
C ILE A 162 6.66 -4.54 25.80
N CYS A 163 6.74 -3.84 24.65
CA CYS A 163 7.46 -2.59 24.53
C CYS A 163 6.90 -1.52 25.51
N GLN A 164 5.57 -1.42 25.63
CA GLN A 164 4.94 -0.48 26.55
C GLN A 164 5.30 -0.75 28.03
N PHE A 165 5.34 -2.03 28.44
CA PHE A 165 5.63 -2.39 29.84
C PHE A 165 7.12 -2.38 30.18
N THR A 166 7.98 -2.72 29.22
CA THR A 166 9.43 -2.81 29.45
C THR A 166 10.17 -1.53 29.12
N GLY A 167 9.59 -0.65 28.31
CA GLY A 167 10.28 0.55 27.77
C GLY A 167 11.37 0.21 26.75
N VAL A 168 11.49 -1.07 26.31
CA VAL A 168 12.49 -1.51 25.35
C VAL A 168 11.89 -1.52 23.96
N TYR A 169 12.46 -0.74 23.04
CA TYR A 169 12.07 -0.66 21.65
C TYR A 169 13.15 -1.26 20.75
N LEU A 170 12.74 -2.13 19.82
CA LEU A 170 13.66 -2.82 18.91
C LEU A 170 14.33 -1.86 17.91
N SER A 171 13.70 -0.72 17.67
CA SER A 171 14.17 0.33 16.76
C SER A 171 15.22 1.28 17.36
N SER A 172 15.53 1.19 18.65
CA SER A 172 16.38 2.18 19.36
C SER A 172 17.69 2.51 18.62
N LYS A 173 18.34 1.52 18.01
CA LYS A 173 19.55 1.73 17.20
C LYS A 173 19.28 2.48 15.89
N LEU A 174 18.11 2.29 15.28
CA LEU A 174 17.72 3.01 14.08
C LEU A 174 17.41 4.47 14.42
N VAL A 175 16.78 4.72 15.57
CA VAL A 175 16.55 6.08 16.10
C VAL A 175 17.87 6.81 16.31
N GLU A 176 18.85 6.17 16.99
CA GLU A 176 20.19 6.76 17.16
C GLU A 176 20.81 7.10 15.80
N TRP A 177 20.70 6.20 14.83
CA TRP A 177 21.26 6.40 13.49
C TRP A 177 20.54 7.51 12.70
N GLN A 178 19.22 7.59 12.82
CA GLN A 178 18.43 8.68 12.25
C GLN A 178 18.91 10.04 12.78
N TRP A 179 19.05 10.18 14.09
CA TRP A 179 19.52 11.42 14.72
C TRP A 179 20.95 11.79 14.33
N LEU A 180 21.86 10.82 14.21
CA LEU A 180 23.20 11.06 13.69
C LEU A 180 23.20 11.60 12.26
N LEU A 181 22.28 11.16 11.40
CA LEU A 181 22.11 11.71 10.06
C LEU A 181 21.49 13.10 10.07
N CYS A 182 20.50 13.34 10.95
CA CYS A 182 19.91 14.67 11.17
C CYS A 182 20.99 15.67 11.55
N ASP A 183 21.79 15.35 12.55
CA ASP A 183 22.89 16.19 13.03
C ASP A 183 23.92 16.46 11.94
N ARG A 184 24.34 15.42 11.22
CA ARG A 184 25.28 15.51 10.09
C ARG A 184 24.80 16.41 8.97
N PHE A 185 23.49 16.43 8.69
CA PHE A 185 22.92 17.18 7.58
C PHE A 185 22.37 18.54 8.00
N GLY A 186 22.32 18.86 9.29
CA GLY A 186 21.75 20.08 9.82
C GLY A 186 20.21 20.07 9.82
N ILE A 187 19.60 18.88 9.86
CA ILE A 187 18.16 18.71 10.04
C ILE A 187 17.87 18.76 11.54
N THR A 188 17.12 19.77 11.98
CA THR A 188 16.78 20.01 13.39
C THR A 188 15.28 19.83 13.60
N GLU A 189 14.82 19.72 14.85
CA GLU A 189 13.40 19.70 15.17
C GLU A 189 12.66 20.91 14.60
N GLU A 190 13.30 22.08 14.57
CA GLU A 190 12.71 23.33 14.08
C GLU A 190 12.53 23.38 12.57
N ASN A 191 13.43 22.75 11.77
CA ASN A 191 13.37 22.80 10.33
C ASN A 191 12.85 21.50 9.69
N PHE A 192 12.68 20.43 10.46
CA PHE A 192 12.31 19.10 9.97
C PHE A 192 11.07 19.13 9.08
N ALA A 193 9.98 19.74 9.56
CA ALA A 193 8.71 19.80 8.85
C ALA A 193 8.78 20.62 7.55
N TYR A 194 9.71 21.58 7.46
CA TYR A 194 9.85 22.49 6.33
C TYR A 194 11.01 22.11 5.40
N TRP A 195 11.89 21.19 5.81
CA TRP A 195 13.11 20.85 5.07
C TRP A 195 12.84 20.55 3.60
N LEU A 196 11.90 19.67 3.32
CA LEU A 196 11.60 19.25 1.94
C LEU A 196 10.93 20.37 1.13
N ARG A 197 10.17 21.27 1.74
CA ARG A 197 9.63 22.46 1.09
C ARG A 197 10.74 23.44 0.72
N ASP A 198 11.71 23.61 1.60
CA ASP A 198 12.79 24.60 1.45
C ASP A 198 14.00 24.03 0.69
N ALA A 199 14.01 22.74 0.37
CA ALA A 199 15.04 22.07 -0.43
C ALA A 199 14.89 22.39 -1.92
N HIS A 200 15.57 23.43 -2.40
CA HIS A 200 15.53 23.83 -3.82
C HIS A 200 16.48 23.03 -4.71
N THR A 201 17.35 22.20 -4.14
CA THR A 201 18.25 21.32 -4.89
C THR A 201 17.95 19.87 -4.60
N TYR A 202 18.18 18.99 -5.61
CA TYR A 202 18.05 17.55 -5.40
C TYR A 202 19.05 17.02 -4.36
N SER A 203 20.19 17.67 -4.20
CA SER A 203 21.19 17.35 -3.16
C SER A 203 20.61 17.54 -1.76
N ASP A 204 19.90 18.65 -1.51
CA ASP A 204 19.31 18.93 -0.20
C ASP A 204 18.11 18.03 0.08
N MET A 205 17.28 17.79 -0.94
CA MET A 205 16.23 16.77 -0.87
C MET A 205 16.82 15.38 -0.54
N GLY A 206 17.94 15.01 -1.19
CA GLY A 206 18.62 13.73 -1.01
C GLY A 206 19.12 13.50 0.42
N LYS A 207 19.54 14.55 1.13
CA LYS A 207 19.92 14.46 2.57
C LYS A 207 18.72 13.97 3.40
N PHE A 208 17.54 14.55 3.18
CA PHE A 208 16.31 14.13 3.87
C PHE A 208 15.88 12.72 3.45
N LEU A 209 15.98 12.37 2.17
CA LEU A 209 15.64 11.02 1.71
C LEU A 209 16.52 9.94 2.33
N LEU A 210 17.82 10.21 2.52
CA LEU A 210 18.73 9.27 3.17
C LEU A 210 18.40 9.09 4.65
N MET A 211 18.13 10.19 5.38
CA MET A 211 17.65 10.15 6.76
C MET A 211 16.30 9.45 6.85
N GLY A 212 15.35 9.83 5.99
CA GLY A 212 14.02 9.24 5.92
C GLY A 212 14.02 7.75 5.53
N ALA A 213 15.05 7.26 4.82
CA ALA A 213 15.20 5.83 4.58
C ALA A 213 15.48 5.06 5.88
N VAL A 214 16.26 5.62 6.81
CA VAL A 214 16.48 5.04 8.14
C VAL A 214 15.20 5.12 8.97
N GLU A 215 14.52 6.25 8.95
CA GLU A 215 13.23 6.44 9.60
C GLU A 215 12.19 5.42 9.11
N ARG A 216 12.13 5.15 7.79
CA ARG A 216 11.25 4.12 7.23
C ARG A 216 11.58 2.72 7.75
N MET A 217 12.86 2.39 7.94
CA MET A 217 13.24 1.11 8.56
C MET A 217 12.78 1.05 10.02
N GLN A 218 12.91 2.15 10.76
CA GLN A 218 12.39 2.28 12.11
C GLN A 218 10.87 2.05 12.13
N GLU A 219 10.10 2.71 11.26
CA GLU A 219 8.66 2.52 11.16
C GLU A 219 8.24 1.07 10.82
N PHE A 220 9.04 0.37 9.99
CA PHE A 220 8.78 -1.04 9.71
C PHE A 220 8.95 -1.90 10.95
N VAL A 221 9.93 -1.59 11.79
CA VAL A 221 10.19 -2.29 13.06
C VAL A 221 9.14 -1.92 14.10
N ASP A 222 8.93 -0.64 14.39
CA ASP A 222 8.00 -0.17 15.42
C ASP A 222 6.53 -0.47 15.07
N GLY A 223 6.17 -0.33 13.80
CA GLY A 223 4.85 -0.70 13.32
C GLY A 223 4.67 -2.21 13.14
N ASN A 224 5.71 -3.04 13.40
CA ASN A 224 5.69 -4.48 13.17
C ASN A 224 5.16 -4.84 11.77
N ARG A 225 5.45 -3.99 10.77
CA ARG A 225 4.84 -4.07 9.42
C ARG A 225 5.19 -5.36 8.70
N TYR A 226 6.36 -5.94 8.96
CA TYR A 226 6.80 -7.22 8.37
C TYR A 226 5.89 -8.40 8.79
N PHE A 227 5.44 -8.45 10.04
CA PHE A 227 4.48 -9.47 10.48
C PHE A 227 3.10 -9.23 9.88
N LYS A 228 2.60 -7.97 9.93
CA LYS A 228 1.31 -7.59 9.37
C LYS A 228 1.22 -7.94 7.88
N VAL A 229 2.24 -7.57 7.10
CA VAL A 229 2.32 -7.87 5.66
C VAL A 229 2.34 -9.36 5.40
N LEU A 230 3.17 -10.12 6.13
CA LEU A 230 3.26 -11.57 5.93
C LEU A 230 1.93 -12.26 6.22
N GLY A 231 1.28 -11.91 7.33
CA GLY A 231 -0.03 -12.45 7.67
C GLY A 231 -1.08 -12.19 6.58
N LEU A 232 -1.15 -10.96 6.08
CA LEU A 232 -2.07 -10.57 4.99
C LEU A 232 -1.72 -11.26 3.67
N PHE A 233 -0.44 -11.40 3.35
CA PHE A 233 0.01 -12.15 2.18
C PHE A 233 -0.42 -13.62 2.24
N LEU A 234 -0.32 -14.26 3.42
CA LEU A 234 -0.76 -15.64 3.62
C LEU A 234 -2.27 -15.79 3.45
N ILE A 235 -3.08 -14.84 3.95
CA ILE A 235 -4.52 -14.79 3.70
C ILE A 235 -4.78 -14.68 2.19
N GLY A 236 -4.10 -13.76 1.52
CA GLY A 236 -4.22 -13.59 0.08
C GLY A 236 -3.80 -14.84 -0.69
N PHE A 237 -2.73 -15.51 -0.28
CA PHE A 237 -2.29 -16.78 -0.85
C PHE A 237 -3.34 -17.88 -0.67
N TRP A 238 -3.96 -17.98 0.51
CA TRP A 238 -5.05 -18.92 0.76
C TRP A 238 -6.27 -18.66 -0.13
N ILE A 239 -6.71 -17.39 -0.24
CA ILE A 239 -7.80 -16.97 -1.14
C ILE A 239 -7.47 -17.33 -2.59
N GLY A 240 -6.25 -17.02 -3.03
CA GLY A 240 -5.79 -17.27 -4.39
C GLY A 240 -5.69 -18.76 -4.73
N ARG A 241 -5.14 -19.58 -3.81
CA ARG A 241 -5.00 -21.03 -3.97
C ARG A 241 -6.35 -21.73 -4.08
N ASN A 242 -7.34 -21.28 -3.29
CA ASN A 242 -8.70 -21.81 -3.33
C ASN A 242 -9.60 -21.13 -4.37
N ARG A 243 -9.06 -20.20 -5.16
CA ARG A 243 -9.73 -19.51 -6.27
C ARG A 243 -11.08 -18.89 -5.92
N PHE A 244 -11.27 -18.38 -4.71
CA PHE A 244 -12.54 -17.78 -4.28
C PHE A 244 -13.01 -16.62 -5.16
N PHE A 245 -12.09 -15.99 -5.90
CA PHE A 245 -12.41 -14.91 -6.84
C PHE A 245 -12.98 -15.39 -8.17
N THR A 246 -12.97 -16.69 -8.49
CA THR A 246 -13.46 -17.22 -9.77
C THR A 246 -14.95 -17.47 -9.78
N ASP A 247 -15.52 -17.83 -8.63
CA ASP A 247 -16.95 -18.04 -8.44
C ASP A 247 -17.46 -17.27 -7.21
N LEU A 248 -17.65 -15.96 -7.42
CA LEU A 248 -18.16 -15.08 -6.38
C LEU A 248 -19.67 -15.28 -6.13
N GLU A 249 -20.41 -15.83 -7.09
CA GLU A 249 -21.86 -16.04 -6.98
C GLU A 249 -22.18 -17.07 -5.90
N SER A 250 -21.47 -18.20 -5.91
CA SER A 250 -21.61 -19.24 -4.90
C SER A 250 -21.27 -18.75 -3.49
N SER A 251 -20.38 -17.76 -3.39
CA SER A 251 -19.94 -17.16 -2.14
C SER A 251 -20.81 -15.99 -1.67
N GLY A 252 -21.88 -15.64 -2.39
CA GLY A 252 -22.68 -14.42 -2.12
C GLY A 252 -23.27 -14.35 -0.71
N GLY A 253 -23.67 -15.48 -0.12
CA GLY A 253 -24.19 -15.54 1.24
C GLY A 253 -23.11 -15.24 2.30
N ILE A 254 -21.90 -15.76 2.12
CA ILE A 254 -20.76 -15.51 3.01
C ILE A 254 -20.30 -14.05 2.84
N LEU A 255 -20.17 -13.57 1.61
CA LEU A 255 -19.80 -12.18 1.34
C LEU A 255 -20.76 -11.18 1.99
N ARG A 256 -22.09 -11.48 1.97
CA ARG A 256 -23.08 -10.62 2.64
C ARG A 256 -22.85 -10.57 4.16
N LYS A 257 -22.60 -11.71 4.80
CA LYS A 257 -22.28 -11.75 6.24
C LYS A 257 -21.01 -10.97 6.55
N ILE A 258 -19.93 -11.18 5.78
CA ILE A 258 -18.67 -10.46 5.96
C ILE A 258 -18.87 -8.94 5.75
N ALA A 259 -19.63 -8.52 4.74
CA ALA A 259 -19.90 -7.11 4.50
C ALA A 259 -20.70 -6.47 5.66
N VAL A 260 -21.79 -7.12 6.08
CA VAL A 260 -22.64 -6.60 7.16
C VAL A 260 -21.85 -6.54 8.48
N TYR A 261 -21.29 -7.66 8.95
CA TYR A 261 -20.55 -7.67 10.22
C TYR A 261 -19.25 -6.84 10.12
N GLY A 262 -18.54 -6.92 8.98
CA GLY A 262 -17.32 -6.18 8.76
C GLY A 262 -17.52 -4.66 8.84
N LEU A 263 -18.61 -4.15 8.29
CA LEU A 263 -18.88 -2.71 8.33
C LEU A 263 -19.60 -2.28 9.63
N SER A 264 -20.60 -3.06 10.10
CA SER A 264 -21.37 -2.67 11.28
C SER A 264 -20.58 -2.76 12.59
N ILE A 265 -19.58 -3.65 12.67
CA ILE A 265 -18.67 -3.77 13.82
C ILE A 265 -17.38 -2.97 13.56
N GLY A 266 -16.82 -3.09 12.36
CA GLY A 266 -15.53 -2.50 12.04
C GLY A 266 -15.51 -0.98 12.02
N LEU A 267 -16.56 -0.31 11.49
CA LEU A 267 -16.60 1.15 11.45
C LEU A 267 -16.73 1.80 12.83
N PRO A 268 -17.60 1.34 13.74
CA PRO A 268 -17.61 1.83 15.13
C PRO A 268 -16.26 1.63 15.84
N LEU A 269 -15.63 0.47 15.67
CA LEU A 269 -14.31 0.21 16.24
C LEU A 269 -13.23 1.11 15.57
N SER A 270 -13.37 1.42 14.28
CA SER A 270 -12.49 2.39 13.60
C SER A 270 -12.67 3.80 14.15
N ALA A 271 -13.86 4.19 14.61
CA ALA A 271 -14.06 5.47 15.28
C ALA A 271 -13.37 5.50 16.65
N ILE A 272 -13.38 4.40 17.40
CA ILE A 272 -12.62 4.27 18.67
C ILE A 272 -11.10 4.33 18.39
N TYR A 273 -10.65 3.64 17.36
CA TYR A 273 -9.25 3.72 16.91
C TYR A 273 -8.84 5.15 16.53
N ALA A 274 -9.69 5.84 15.74
CA ALA A 274 -9.47 7.23 15.35
C ALA A 274 -9.39 8.16 16.56
N TRP A 275 -10.29 8.00 17.51
CA TRP A 275 -10.23 8.74 18.77
C TRP A 275 -8.92 8.48 19.51
N SER A 276 -8.52 7.23 19.68
CA SER A 276 -7.25 6.89 20.32
C SER A 276 -6.03 7.48 19.61
N ALA A 277 -6.05 7.56 18.27
CA ALA A 277 -4.99 8.17 17.48
C ALA A 277 -4.94 9.70 17.65
N MET A 278 -6.12 10.35 17.67
CA MET A 278 -6.26 11.80 17.78
C MET A 278 -6.01 12.34 19.20
N ASP A 279 -6.20 11.52 20.21
CA ASP A 279 -6.05 11.87 21.63
C ASP A 279 -4.76 11.29 22.25
N SER A 280 -3.68 11.25 21.47
CA SER A 280 -2.35 10.82 21.91
C SER A 280 -2.31 9.47 22.63
N LYS A 281 -3.17 8.53 22.20
CA LYS A 281 -3.24 7.14 22.69
C LYS A 281 -3.50 7.05 24.21
N PRO A 282 -4.64 7.54 24.73
CA PRO A 282 -4.91 7.69 26.16
C PRO A 282 -4.85 6.38 26.96
N PHE A 283 -4.99 5.22 26.31
CA PHE A 283 -4.86 3.89 26.95
C PHE A 283 -3.50 3.23 26.72
N GLY A 284 -2.52 3.98 26.21
CA GLY A 284 -1.20 3.49 25.88
C GLY A 284 -1.09 2.84 24.50
N PHE A 285 0.15 2.59 24.10
CA PHE A 285 0.50 2.13 22.76
C PHE A 285 -0.03 0.72 22.45
N GLY A 286 0.06 -0.22 23.38
CA GLY A 286 -0.43 -1.59 23.21
C GLY A 286 -1.95 -1.65 22.97
N THR A 287 -2.74 -0.87 23.73
CA THR A 287 -4.20 -0.79 23.54
C THR A 287 -4.56 -0.12 22.21
N HIS A 288 -3.83 0.91 21.82
CA HIS A 288 -3.98 1.53 20.49
C HIS A 288 -3.73 0.51 19.37
N SER A 289 -2.68 -0.31 19.48
CA SER A 289 -2.37 -1.38 18.54
C SER A 289 -3.48 -2.45 18.50
N LEU A 290 -4.10 -2.77 19.62
CA LEU A 290 -5.26 -3.66 19.67
C LEU A 290 -6.47 -3.06 18.93
N PHE A 291 -6.76 -1.77 19.13
CA PHE A 291 -7.81 -1.09 18.37
C PHE A 291 -7.53 -1.10 16.88
N TYR A 292 -6.30 -0.82 16.48
CA TYR A 292 -5.88 -0.96 15.08
C TYR A 292 -6.14 -2.38 14.56
N PHE A 293 -5.63 -3.41 15.25
CA PHE A 293 -5.76 -4.81 14.85
C PHE A 293 -7.22 -5.20 14.60
N ILE A 294 -8.10 -4.90 15.55
CA ILE A 294 -9.51 -5.31 15.44
C ILE A 294 -10.23 -4.47 14.37
N SER A 295 -10.11 -3.15 14.40
CA SER A 295 -10.87 -2.26 13.53
C SER A 295 -10.44 -2.35 12.07
N VAL A 296 -9.14 -2.28 11.80
CA VAL A 296 -8.60 -2.20 10.44
C VAL A 296 -8.88 -3.46 9.65
N TYR A 297 -8.59 -4.64 10.22
CA TYR A 297 -8.76 -5.88 9.48
C TYR A 297 -10.24 -6.22 9.26
N ILE A 298 -11.08 -6.08 10.29
CA ILE A 298 -12.52 -6.33 10.19
C ILE A 298 -13.14 -5.42 9.11
N THR A 299 -12.84 -4.12 9.13
CA THR A 299 -13.34 -3.16 8.15
C THR A 299 -12.82 -3.46 6.74
N SER A 300 -11.54 -3.83 6.60
CA SER A 300 -10.96 -4.17 5.30
C SER A 300 -11.64 -5.37 4.65
N PHE A 301 -11.92 -6.43 5.40
CA PHE A 301 -12.71 -7.55 4.90
C PHE A 301 -14.14 -7.14 4.54
N GLY A 302 -14.75 -6.25 5.33
CA GLY A 302 -16.05 -5.63 5.02
C GLY A 302 -16.01 -4.88 3.68
N TYR A 303 -14.97 -4.09 3.42
CA TYR A 303 -14.77 -3.38 2.15
C TYR A 303 -14.61 -4.34 0.97
N ILE A 304 -13.76 -5.36 1.09
CA ILE A 304 -13.58 -6.37 0.03
C ILE A 304 -14.91 -7.06 -0.29
N ALA A 305 -15.64 -7.48 0.73
CA ALA A 305 -16.90 -8.19 0.56
C ALA A 305 -17.99 -7.29 -0.04
N CYS A 306 -18.09 -6.04 0.42
CA CYS A 306 -19.02 -5.05 -0.14
C CYS A 306 -18.69 -4.75 -1.61
N PHE A 307 -17.41 -4.57 -1.95
CA PHE A 307 -16.95 -4.35 -3.31
C PHE A 307 -17.30 -5.53 -4.22
N CYS A 308 -17.10 -6.77 -3.77
CA CYS A 308 -17.49 -7.98 -4.50
C CYS A 308 -19.00 -8.07 -4.71
N LEU A 309 -19.81 -7.77 -3.69
CA LEU A 309 -21.28 -7.78 -3.80
C LEU A 309 -21.80 -6.70 -4.76
N LEU A 310 -21.23 -5.51 -4.71
CA LEU A 310 -21.55 -4.43 -5.66
C LEU A 310 -21.17 -4.83 -7.08
N TYR A 311 -20.02 -5.47 -7.26
CA TYR A 311 -19.62 -6.02 -8.56
C TYR A 311 -20.62 -7.06 -9.07
N LEU A 312 -21.06 -8.01 -8.24
CA LEU A 312 -22.06 -9.00 -8.61
C LEU A 312 -23.37 -8.37 -9.04
N LYS A 313 -23.83 -7.34 -8.28
CA LYS A 313 -25.09 -6.64 -8.55
C LYS A 313 -25.06 -5.78 -9.81
N TYR A 314 -23.91 -5.13 -10.07
CA TYR A 314 -23.79 -4.13 -11.15
C TYR A 314 -22.69 -4.47 -12.15
N ARG A 315 -22.56 -5.73 -12.55
CA ARG A 315 -21.45 -6.24 -13.41
C ARG A 315 -21.20 -5.44 -14.69
N LYS A 316 -22.26 -4.85 -15.26
CA LYS A 316 -22.20 -4.08 -16.53
C LYS A 316 -21.78 -2.62 -16.32
N ALA A 317 -21.62 -2.15 -15.08
CA ALA A 317 -21.26 -0.76 -14.83
C ALA A 317 -19.86 -0.44 -15.33
N LYS A 318 -19.70 0.66 -16.05
CA LYS A 318 -18.41 1.16 -16.55
C LYS A 318 -17.41 1.43 -15.42
N PHE A 319 -17.90 1.67 -14.20
CA PHE A 319 -17.11 1.90 -13.00
C PHE A 319 -16.03 0.81 -12.80
N TRP A 320 -16.38 -0.46 -12.98
CA TRP A 320 -15.43 -1.57 -12.77
C TRP A 320 -14.25 -1.51 -13.73
N GLN A 321 -14.52 -1.15 -14.97
CA GLN A 321 -13.49 -0.99 -15.99
C GLN A 321 -12.63 0.23 -15.71
N LEU A 322 -13.24 1.36 -15.30
CA LEU A 322 -12.52 2.56 -14.91
C LEU A 322 -11.56 2.31 -13.73
N MET A 323 -12.01 1.58 -12.70
CA MET A 323 -11.16 1.19 -11.57
C MET A 323 -10.10 0.15 -11.97
N ALA A 324 -10.39 -0.72 -12.93
CA ALA A 324 -9.44 -1.75 -13.36
C ALA A 324 -8.25 -1.15 -14.13
N TYR A 325 -8.39 -0.02 -14.82
CA TYR A 325 -7.28 0.60 -15.55
C TYR A 325 -6.10 0.97 -14.65
N PRO A 326 -6.26 1.79 -13.59
CA PRO A 326 -5.17 2.08 -12.68
C PRO A 326 -4.68 0.82 -11.94
N GLY A 327 -5.55 -0.12 -11.62
CA GLY A 327 -5.16 -1.38 -10.99
C GLY A 327 -4.27 -2.29 -11.86
N ARG A 328 -4.40 -2.22 -13.19
CA ARG A 328 -3.52 -2.89 -14.16
C ARG A 328 -2.15 -2.22 -14.26
N MET A 329 -2.06 -0.96 -13.92
CA MET A 329 -0.85 -0.13 -13.93
C MET A 329 -0.47 0.31 -12.50
N ALA A 330 -0.69 -0.58 -11.49
CA ALA A 330 -0.58 -0.20 -10.08
C ALA A 330 0.83 0.27 -9.68
N LEU A 331 1.89 -0.35 -10.21
CA LEU A 331 3.27 0.06 -9.95
C LEU A 331 3.58 1.42 -10.57
N THR A 332 3.19 1.61 -11.84
CA THR A 332 3.36 2.89 -12.55
C THR A 332 2.59 4.01 -11.85
N ASN A 333 1.34 3.76 -11.46
CA ASN A 333 0.53 4.77 -10.80
C ASN A 333 1.01 5.05 -9.37
N TYR A 334 1.45 4.05 -8.61
CA TYR A 334 2.00 4.25 -7.26
C TYR A 334 3.24 5.15 -7.29
N ILE A 335 4.23 4.83 -8.13
CA ILE A 335 5.43 5.67 -8.27
C ILE A 335 5.08 7.03 -8.89
N GLY A 336 4.12 7.07 -9.83
CA GLY A 336 3.61 8.31 -10.40
C GLY A 336 2.97 9.23 -9.37
N GLN A 337 2.23 8.69 -8.39
CA GLN A 337 1.69 9.46 -7.25
C GLN A 337 2.81 10.13 -6.47
N SER A 338 3.88 9.39 -6.19
CA SER A 338 5.05 9.94 -5.48
C SER A 338 5.75 11.03 -6.30
N CYS A 339 5.99 10.81 -7.59
CA CYS A 339 6.61 11.83 -8.45
C CYS A 339 5.77 13.11 -8.52
N ILE A 340 4.44 12.99 -8.65
CA ILE A 340 3.53 14.13 -8.69
C ILE A 340 3.48 14.82 -7.31
N GLY A 341 3.40 14.06 -6.21
CA GLY A 341 3.42 14.60 -4.86
C GLY A 341 4.70 15.38 -4.56
N VAL A 342 5.86 14.80 -4.88
CA VAL A 342 7.18 15.48 -4.76
C VAL A 342 7.21 16.76 -5.60
N PHE A 343 6.73 16.71 -6.85
CA PHE A 343 6.71 17.90 -7.72
C PHE A 343 5.81 19.01 -7.18
N ILE A 344 4.65 18.68 -6.61
CA ILE A 344 3.72 19.69 -6.09
C ILE A 344 4.21 20.26 -4.76
N PHE A 345 4.67 19.42 -3.84
CA PHE A 345 4.85 19.82 -2.46
C PHE A 345 6.28 20.15 -2.06
N TYR A 346 7.31 19.59 -2.75
CA TYR A 346 8.71 19.81 -2.37
C TYR A 346 9.32 21.00 -3.12
N GLY A 347 10.34 21.61 -2.55
CA GLY A 347 11.02 22.77 -3.09
C GLY A 347 11.76 22.55 -4.41
N VAL A 348 12.08 21.30 -4.76
CA VAL A 348 12.58 20.93 -6.10
C VAL A 348 11.50 21.05 -7.19
N GLY A 349 10.25 21.26 -6.81
CA GLY A 349 9.11 21.50 -7.69
C GLY A 349 8.41 22.81 -7.36
N LEU A 350 7.14 22.75 -6.94
CA LEU A 350 6.31 23.94 -6.64
C LEU A 350 6.41 24.42 -5.18
N GLY A 351 6.94 23.62 -4.26
CA GLY A 351 7.18 24.00 -2.88
C GLY A 351 5.92 24.30 -2.04
N MET A 352 4.78 23.66 -2.34
CA MET A 352 3.51 23.90 -1.64
C MET A 352 3.37 23.14 -0.31
N GLY A 353 4.37 22.34 0.07
CA GLY A 353 4.36 21.54 1.30
C GLY A 353 4.39 22.38 2.57
N ALA A 354 3.88 21.84 3.66
CA ALA A 354 3.78 22.45 4.98
C ALA A 354 2.91 23.74 5.07
N ASP A 355 2.59 24.36 3.93
CA ASP A 355 1.70 25.53 3.86
C ASP A 355 0.30 25.16 3.35
N THR A 356 0.11 23.89 2.98
CA THR A 356 -1.15 23.37 2.45
C THR A 356 -1.92 22.63 3.55
N GLY A 357 -3.12 23.08 3.88
CA GLY A 357 -4.01 22.38 4.82
C GLY A 357 -4.36 20.98 4.32
N LEU A 358 -4.68 20.07 5.26
CA LEU A 358 -4.92 18.66 4.99
C LEU A 358 -6.01 18.45 3.92
N ILE A 359 -7.12 19.17 4.02
CA ILE A 359 -8.23 19.04 3.07
C ILE A 359 -7.79 19.35 1.62
N TYR A 360 -6.94 20.35 1.43
CA TYR A 360 -6.42 20.65 0.09
C TYR A 360 -5.46 19.59 -0.41
N GLY A 361 -4.62 19.02 0.46
CA GLY A 361 -3.78 17.87 0.16
C GLY A 361 -4.62 16.68 -0.35
N GLU A 362 -5.74 16.38 0.31
CA GLU A 362 -6.65 15.31 -0.07
C GLU A 362 -7.42 15.59 -1.39
N LEU A 363 -7.81 16.84 -1.63
CA LEU A 363 -8.42 17.23 -2.91
C LEU A 363 -7.42 17.08 -4.07
N ILE A 364 -6.15 17.40 -3.85
CA ILE A 364 -5.07 17.15 -4.81
C ILE A 364 -4.91 15.64 -5.03
N ALA A 365 -4.92 14.81 -3.97
CA ALA A 365 -4.85 13.36 -4.08
C ALA A 365 -5.96 12.78 -4.95
N ILE A 366 -7.20 13.20 -4.73
CA ILE A 366 -8.36 12.81 -5.54
C ILE A 366 -8.16 13.22 -7.01
N THR A 367 -7.72 14.47 -7.25
CA THR A 367 -7.48 15.00 -8.59
C THR A 367 -6.41 14.20 -9.33
N VAL A 368 -5.31 13.88 -8.65
CA VAL A 368 -4.23 13.04 -9.19
C VAL A 368 -4.74 11.64 -9.53
N PHE A 369 -5.54 11.05 -8.67
CA PHE A 369 -6.10 9.71 -8.95
C PHE A 369 -7.07 9.73 -10.13
N VAL A 370 -7.93 10.75 -10.27
CA VAL A 370 -8.82 10.92 -11.43
C VAL A 370 -7.99 11.08 -12.71
N PHE A 371 -6.94 11.90 -12.69
CA PHE A 371 -6.00 12.01 -13.79
C PHE A 371 -5.39 10.65 -14.16
N GLN A 372 -4.98 9.86 -13.17
CA GLN A 372 -4.41 8.51 -13.37
C GLN A 372 -5.40 7.52 -13.98
N ILE A 373 -6.70 7.62 -13.67
CA ILE A 373 -7.72 6.83 -14.37
C ILE A 373 -7.73 7.18 -15.86
N GLY A 374 -7.76 8.46 -16.21
CA GLY A 374 -7.72 8.92 -17.60
C GLY A 374 -6.44 8.48 -18.32
N PHE A 375 -5.27 8.73 -17.70
CA PHE A 375 -3.97 8.33 -18.23
C PHE A 375 -3.89 6.80 -18.45
N SER A 376 -4.26 6.01 -17.43
CA SER A 376 -4.21 4.55 -17.53
C SER A 376 -5.17 4.01 -18.59
N SER A 377 -6.36 4.62 -18.70
CA SER A 377 -7.34 4.26 -19.74
C SER A 377 -6.81 4.54 -21.14
N GLY A 378 -6.27 5.73 -21.39
CA GLY A 378 -5.68 6.11 -22.67
C GLY A 378 -4.45 5.26 -23.01
N TRP A 379 -3.53 5.09 -22.05
CA TRP A 379 -2.32 4.27 -22.23
C TRP A 379 -2.64 2.83 -22.63
N LEU A 380 -3.56 2.18 -21.93
CA LEU A 380 -3.90 0.77 -22.15
C LEU A 380 -4.73 0.52 -23.44
N GLN A 381 -5.14 1.57 -24.17
CA GLN A 381 -5.66 1.42 -25.53
C GLN A 381 -4.56 1.04 -26.52
N TYR A 382 -3.38 1.66 -26.38
CA TYR A 382 -2.25 1.47 -27.30
C TYR A 382 -1.23 0.43 -26.81
N PHE A 383 -1.09 0.28 -25.51
CA PHE A 383 -0.07 -0.54 -24.86
C PHE A 383 -0.68 -1.69 -24.04
N ARG A 384 0.06 -2.80 -23.96
CA ARG A 384 -0.38 -4.01 -23.24
C ARG A 384 -0.20 -3.90 -21.74
N PHE A 385 0.82 -3.16 -21.28
CA PHE A 385 1.26 -3.04 -19.89
C PHE A 385 1.55 -1.58 -19.58
N GLY A 386 1.48 -1.19 -18.32
CA GLY A 386 2.05 0.07 -17.86
C GLY A 386 3.57 0.12 -18.07
N PRO A 387 4.19 1.28 -18.15
CA PRO A 387 5.63 1.41 -18.38
C PRO A 387 6.48 0.62 -17.37
N LEU A 388 6.26 0.81 -16.09
CA LEU A 388 7.03 0.13 -15.04
C LEU A 388 6.65 -1.35 -14.90
N GLU A 389 5.40 -1.72 -15.14
CA GLU A 389 4.96 -3.11 -15.20
C GLU A 389 5.64 -3.86 -16.36
N TRP A 390 5.85 -3.19 -17.49
CA TRP A 390 6.54 -3.77 -18.63
C TRP A 390 8.01 -4.03 -18.32
N ILE A 391 8.72 -3.04 -17.81
CA ILE A 391 10.12 -3.18 -17.38
C ILE A 391 10.25 -4.32 -16.37
N TRP A 392 9.44 -4.29 -15.31
CA TRP A 392 9.46 -5.32 -14.27
C TRP A 392 9.20 -6.73 -14.82
N ARG A 393 8.30 -6.86 -15.81
CA ARG A 393 8.03 -8.14 -16.48
C ARG A 393 9.21 -8.59 -17.32
N CYS A 394 9.78 -7.72 -18.14
CA CYS A 394 10.94 -8.05 -18.95
C CYS A 394 12.09 -8.57 -18.09
N LEU A 395 12.37 -7.89 -16.98
CA LEU A 395 13.39 -8.30 -16.02
C LEU A 395 13.02 -9.62 -15.31
N THR A 396 11.77 -9.80 -14.88
CA THR A 396 11.30 -11.03 -14.21
C THR A 396 11.49 -12.27 -15.08
N TYR A 397 11.13 -12.18 -16.36
CA TYR A 397 11.16 -13.30 -17.28
C TYR A 397 12.44 -13.37 -18.11
N LEU A 398 13.36 -12.37 -17.97
CA LEU A 398 14.58 -12.22 -18.77
C LEU A 398 14.30 -12.27 -20.28
N LYS A 399 13.20 -11.63 -20.68
CA LYS A 399 12.73 -11.59 -22.08
C LYS A 399 12.02 -10.25 -22.33
N VAL A 400 12.34 -9.62 -23.46
CA VAL A 400 11.61 -8.44 -23.90
C VAL A 400 10.27 -8.85 -24.50
N PHE A 401 9.18 -8.32 -23.93
CA PHE A 401 7.82 -8.52 -24.41
C PHE A 401 7.40 -7.34 -25.29
N PRO A 402 6.59 -7.57 -26.35
CA PRO A 402 6.07 -6.44 -27.13
C PRO A 402 5.20 -5.54 -26.23
N LEU A 403 5.53 -4.26 -26.20
CA LEU A 403 4.81 -3.27 -25.41
C LEU A 403 3.52 -2.81 -26.12
N MET A 404 3.59 -2.59 -27.43
CA MET A 404 2.43 -2.15 -28.23
C MET A 404 1.40 -3.29 -28.42
N ARG A 405 0.14 -2.91 -28.49
CA ARG A 405 -0.93 -3.79 -29.00
C ARG A 405 -0.86 -3.76 -30.52
N PHE A 406 -0.65 -4.92 -31.13
CA PHE A 406 -0.91 -5.05 -32.56
C PHE A 406 -2.45 -5.04 -32.72
N HIS A 407 -2.98 -4.01 -33.35
CA HIS A 407 -4.33 -4.08 -33.90
C HIS A 407 -4.21 -5.01 -35.12
N GLU A 408 -4.71 -6.25 -35.00
CA GLU A 408 -5.07 -6.99 -36.21
C GLU A 408 -6.04 -6.07 -36.97
N LYS A 409 -5.61 -5.59 -38.13
CA LYS A 409 -6.51 -4.91 -39.07
C LYS A 409 -7.59 -5.96 -39.40
N SER A 410 -8.81 -5.75 -38.86
CA SER A 410 -10.03 -6.45 -39.27
C SER A 410 -10.34 -6.14 -40.75
#